data_a70937a95b19eee5e3ebc0925331110d
#
_entry.id   a70937a95b19eee5e3ebc0925331110d
#
_cell.length_a   1.000
_cell.length_b   1.000
_cell.length_c   1.000
_cell.angle_alpha   90.00
_cell.angle_beta   90.00
_cell.angle_gamma   90.00
#
_symmetry.space_group_name_H-M   'P 1'
#
loop_
_entity.id
_entity.type
_entity.pdbx_description
1 polymer ?
#
loop_
_entity_poly.entity_id
_entity_poly.type
_entity_poly.pdbx_seq_one_letter_code
_entity_poly.pdbx_strand_id
1 'polypeptide(L)'
;MKRSFSLRHRLLLVSGLGLIAATYGLVRLAYGLFLPDVQRDLGLRSDAAGWVSSGASALYCVGAVAGFLLAARMPRVLVAVATLVAGAGAIAMATAGGSLAFGISAVLASAGAGLASPALVRIVAAQVPQGLQGRAQAIVNAGTGPGLVGAGVLALVLLPDWRTAWAVSGVFALAVGALLLVVSRGGAAASRSPLPGAPWFVAHRGVLVLALLFGAGSAVVWTYGRSALVEAGASVVVSVSAWIALGIGGAAVVVTARWTNALRARTLWALTAGSVAVAVVVLGAAPQSTVATLLACAVFGWGYTAATGALIAWTTEIDNERSSAGTSMLFVALVLGQAVGAAAAGALVGAIGFVATFVVGAVVTAASAVPAVVRRPGGVRAVRAAGGARSSGCTPATPGAPPGQPSRRPGGP
;
A
#
# COMPACT_ATOMS: atom_id res chain seq x y z
N MET A 1 10.49 13.43 27.81
CA MET A 1 10.42 11.98 28.15
C MET A 1 9.97 11.19 26.92
N LYS A 2 10.76 10.23 26.42
CA LYS A 2 10.33 9.33 25.34
C LYS A 2 9.25 8.41 25.89
N ARG A 3 7.98 8.63 25.51
CA ARG A 3 6.88 7.72 25.87
C ARG A 3 7.15 6.34 25.25
N SER A 4 7.35 5.31 26.08
CA SER A 4 7.54 3.93 25.63
C SER A 4 6.19 3.21 25.55
N PHE A 5 6.08 2.25 24.64
CA PHE A 5 4.90 1.38 24.57
C PHE A 5 4.87 0.42 25.78
N SER A 6 3.71 0.23 26.38
CA SER A 6 3.48 -0.84 27.37
C SER A 6 3.63 -2.22 26.71
N LEU A 7 3.84 -3.27 27.51
CA LEU A 7 3.95 -4.65 27.00
C LEU A 7 2.76 -5.03 26.11
N ARG A 8 1.56 -4.68 26.53
CA ARG A 8 0.34 -4.92 25.75
C ARG A 8 0.32 -4.19 24.42
N HIS A 9 0.73 -2.92 24.39
CA HIS A 9 0.85 -2.18 23.13
C HIS A 9 1.92 -2.82 22.24
N ARG A 10 3.02 -3.32 22.77
CA ARG A 10 4.04 -4.03 21.97
C ARG A 10 3.47 -5.31 21.36
N LEU A 11 2.73 -6.12 22.12
CA LEU A 11 2.08 -7.32 21.61
C LEU A 11 1.05 -6.98 20.52
N LEU A 12 0.24 -5.94 20.73
CA LEU A 12 -0.71 -5.44 19.71
C LEU A 12 0.02 -5.04 18.41
N LEU A 13 1.13 -4.31 18.52
CA LEU A 13 1.88 -3.84 17.36
C LEU A 13 2.59 -4.99 16.63
N VAL A 14 3.18 -5.94 17.38
CA VAL A 14 3.84 -7.12 16.79
C VAL A 14 2.83 -8.02 16.09
N SER A 15 1.67 -8.29 16.71
CA SER A 15 0.63 -9.09 16.05
C SER A 15 -0.02 -8.36 14.87
N GLY A 16 -0.19 -7.04 14.95
CA GLY A 16 -0.66 -6.22 13.83
C GLY A 16 0.32 -6.19 12.66
N LEU A 17 1.62 -6.00 12.93
CA LEU A 17 2.70 -6.12 11.95
C LEU A 17 2.71 -7.52 11.34
N GLY A 18 2.60 -8.57 12.17
CA GLY A 18 2.53 -9.95 11.71
C GLY A 18 1.33 -10.22 10.80
N LEU A 19 0.16 -9.64 11.10
CA LEU A 19 -1.02 -9.80 10.24
C LEU A 19 -0.83 -9.10 8.88
N ILE A 20 -0.22 -7.91 8.84
CA ILE A 20 0.15 -7.27 7.56
C ILE A 20 1.21 -8.09 6.82
N ALA A 21 2.23 -8.60 7.52
CA ALA A 21 3.24 -9.47 6.91
C ALA A 21 2.61 -10.72 6.29
N ALA A 22 1.67 -11.34 6.99
CA ALA A 22 0.97 -12.52 6.51
C ALA A 22 0.07 -12.21 5.31
N THR A 23 -0.85 -11.26 5.45
CA THR A 23 -1.88 -11.01 4.42
C THR A 23 -1.34 -10.35 3.17
N TYR A 24 -0.40 -9.41 3.30
CA TYR A 24 0.23 -8.74 2.15
C TYR A 24 1.45 -9.50 1.63
N GLY A 25 2.42 -9.78 2.50
CA GLY A 25 3.71 -10.33 2.08
C GLY A 25 3.66 -11.80 1.74
N LEU A 26 3.18 -12.64 2.69
CA LEU A 26 3.20 -14.10 2.58
C LEU A 26 2.06 -14.66 1.72
N VAL A 27 0.90 -13.98 1.65
CA VAL A 27 -0.26 -14.50 0.90
C VAL A 27 -0.43 -13.75 -0.41
N ARG A 28 -0.70 -12.45 -0.39
CA ARG A 28 -1.07 -11.73 -1.60
C ARG A 28 0.12 -11.53 -2.56
N LEU A 29 1.21 -10.96 -2.09
CA LEU A 29 2.35 -10.58 -2.93
C LEU A 29 3.27 -11.76 -3.24
N ALA A 30 3.29 -12.82 -2.41
CA ALA A 30 4.06 -14.03 -2.69
C ALA A 30 3.54 -14.84 -3.90
N TYR A 31 2.37 -14.49 -4.45
CA TYR A 31 1.84 -15.14 -5.65
C TYR A 31 2.86 -15.17 -6.80
N GLY A 32 3.43 -14.01 -7.15
CA GLY A 32 4.44 -13.94 -8.22
C GLY A 32 5.76 -14.65 -7.89
N LEU A 33 6.09 -14.77 -6.59
CA LEU A 33 7.26 -15.52 -6.14
C LEU A 33 7.11 -17.03 -6.44
N PHE A 34 5.97 -17.62 -6.12
CA PHE A 34 5.73 -19.04 -6.31
C PHE A 34 5.19 -19.41 -7.70
N LEU A 35 4.82 -18.40 -8.51
CA LEU A 35 4.16 -18.61 -9.81
C LEU A 35 4.88 -19.59 -10.75
N PRO A 36 6.22 -19.55 -10.96
CA PRO A 36 6.88 -20.47 -11.87
C PRO A 36 6.73 -21.93 -11.46
N ASP A 37 6.76 -22.21 -10.16
CA ASP A 37 6.65 -23.58 -9.63
C ASP A 37 5.20 -24.07 -9.71
N VAL A 38 4.23 -23.21 -9.42
CA VAL A 38 2.80 -23.49 -9.60
C VAL A 38 2.45 -23.71 -11.08
N GLN A 39 3.02 -22.90 -11.99
CA GLN A 39 2.81 -23.05 -13.43
C GLN A 39 3.30 -24.42 -13.92
N ARG A 40 4.49 -24.84 -13.45
CA ARG A 40 5.08 -26.13 -13.82
C ARG A 40 4.26 -27.30 -13.28
N ASP A 41 3.78 -27.22 -12.02
CA ASP A 41 3.09 -28.33 -11.35
C ASP A 41 1.61 -28.46 -11.76
N LEU A 42 0.90 -27.34 -11.92
CA LEU A 42 -0.53 -27.31 -12.21
C LEU A 42 -0.87 -26.99 -13.68
N GLY A 43 0.11 -26.82 -14.54
CA GLY A 43 -0.12 -26.44 -15.94
C GLY A 43 -0.78 -25.06 -16.11
N LEU A 44 -0.57 -24.13 -15.15
CA LEU A 44 -1.20 -22.82 -15.19
C LEU A 44 -0.57 -21.96 -16.29
N ARG A 45 -1.33 -21.62 -17.32
CA ARG A 45 -0.87 -20.79 -18.44
C ARG A 45 -0.64 -19.34 -18.00
N SER A 46 0.23 -18.62 -18.72
CA SER A 46 0.57 -17.23 -18.36
C SER A 46 -0.62 -16.29 -18.42
N ASP A 47 -1.53 -16.43 -19.40
CA ASP A 47 -2.76 -15.65 -19.50
C ASP A 47 -3.68 -15.89 -18.27
N ALA A 48 -3.88 -17.15 -17.91
CA ALA A 48 -4.66 -17.52 -16.72
C ALA A 48 -4.01 -17.01 -15.42
N ALA A 49 -2.68 -17.06 -15.31
CA ALA A 49 -1.95 -16.50 -14.17
C ALA A 49 -2.16 -14.97 -14.04
N GLY A 50 -2.19 -14.25 -15.16
CA GLY A 50 -2.52 -12.82 -15.18
C GLY A 50 -3.95 -12.55 -14.73
N TRP A 51 -4.92 -13.35 -15.16
CA TRP A 51 -6.30 -13.24 -14.70
C TRP A 51 -6.47 -13.55 -13.21
N VAL A 52 -5.74 -14.53 -12.66
CA VAL A 52 -5.73 -14.80 -11.21
C VAL A 52 -5.19 -13.59 -10.45
N SER A 53 -4.05 -13.02 -10.87
CA SER A 53 -3.47 -11.82 -10.25
C SER A 53 -4.39 -10.59 -10.37
N SER A 54 -5.08 -10.44 -11.50
CA SER A 54 -6.10 -9.41 -11.73
C SER A 54 -7.28 -9.57 -10.79
N GLY A 55 -7.85 -10.77 -10.70
CA GLY A 55 -8.95 -11.10 -9.79
C GLY A 55 -8.57 -10.89 -8.32
N ALA A 56 -7.35 -11.30 -7.94
CA ALA A 56 -6.79 -11.07 -6.60
C ALA A 56 -6.71 -9.58 -6.27
N SER A 57 -6.28 -8.76 -7.21
CA SER A 57 -6.21 -7.31 -7.04
C SER A 57 -7.59 -6.67 -6.99
N ALA A 58 -8.53 -7.12 -7.82
CA ALA A 58 -9.93 -6.64 -7.78
C ALA A 58 -10.59 -6.99 -6.44
N LEU A 59 -10.43 -8.22 -5.96
CA LEU A 59 -11.03 -8.64 -4.69
C LEU A 59 -10.37 -7.98 -3.47
N TYR A 60 -9.07 -7.68 -3.55
CA TYR A 60 -8.43 -6.79 -2.58
C TYR A 60 -9.12 -5.43 -2.52
N CYS A 61 -9.44 -4.81 -3.66
CA CYS A 61 -10.13 -3.52 -3.69
C CYS A 61 -11.52 -3.61 -3.05
N VAL A 62 -12.28 -4.67 -3.33
CA VAL A 62 -13.58 -4.94 -2.66
C VAL A 62 -13.38 -5.05 -1.14
N GLY A 63 -12.37 -5.81 -0.70
CA GLY A 63 -12.00 -5.92 0.72
C GLY A 63 -11.60 -4.57 1.34
N ALA A 64 -10.82 -3.76 0.64
CA ALA A 64 -10.39 -2.44 1.11
C ALA A 64 -11.57 -1.46 1.25
N VAL A 65 -12.49 -1.44 0.30
CA VAL A 65 -13.71 -0.62 0.36
C VAL A 65 -14.62 -1.11 1.48
N ALA A 66 -14.89 -2.42 1.58
CA ALA A 66 -15.68 -2.99 2.66
C ALA A 66 -15.04 -2.70 4.02
N GLY A 67 -13.73 -2.87 4.13
CA GLY A 67 -12.95 -2.53 5.33
C GLY A 67 -13.10 -1.06 5.71
N PHE A 68 -12.96 -0.14 4.76
CA PHE A 68 -13.14 1.29 5.00
C PHE A 68 -14.54 1.63 5.54
N LEU A 69 -15.59 1.04 4.95
CA LEU A 69 -16.98 1.29 5.33
C LEU A 69 -17.34 0.69 6.69
N LEU A 70 -16.81 -0.48 7.04
CA LEU A 70 -17.22 -1.28 8.18
C LEU A 70 -16.27 -1.19 9.38
N ALA A 71 -15.00 -0.78 9.20
CA ALA A 71 -14.00 -0.78 10.27
C ALA A 71 -14.36 0.10 11.47
N ALA A 72 -15.15 1.16 11.27
CA ALA A 72 -15.62 1.99 12.36
C ALA A 72 -16.61 1.25 13.31
N ARG A 73 -17.34 0.27 12.79
CA ARG A 73 -18.39 -0.46 13.54
C ARG A 73 -17.88 -1.79 14.09
N MET A 74 -17.12 -2.54 13.30
CA MET A 74 -16.77 -3.92 13.61
C MET A 74 -15.28 -4.27 13.27
N PRO A 75 -14.29 -3.52 13.80
CA PRO A 75 -12.89 -3.70 13.41
C PRO A 75 -12.37 -5.12 13.74
N ARG A 76 -12.79 -5.71 14.85
CA ARG A 76 -12.37 -7.07 15.25
C ARG A 76 -12.97 -8.16 14.36
N VAL A 77 -14.23 -7.99 13.92
CA VAL A 77 -14.85 -8.92 12.96
C VAL A 77 -14.10 -8.87 11.63
N LEU A 78 -13.73 -7.68 11.18
CA LEU A 78 -12.92 -7.53 9.96
C LEU A 78 -11.55 -8.19 10.09
N VAL A 79 -10.88 -8.09 11.26
CA VAL A 79 -9.63 -8.82 11.52
C VAL A 79 -9.87 -10.33 11.47
N ALA A 80 -10.95 -10.83 12.09
CA ALA A 80 -11.27 -12.25 12.06
C ALA A 80 -11.51 -12.75 10.62
N VAL A 81 -12.32 -12.02 9.85
CA VAL A 81 -12.58 -12.35 8.45
C VAL A 81 -11.30 -12.27 7.60
N ALA A 82 -10.50 -11.22 7.78
CA ALA A 82 -9.21 -11.07 7.07
C ALA A 82 -8.27 -12.25 7.35
N THR A 83 -8.19 -12.64 8.62
CA THR A 83 -7.37 -13.77 9.10
C THR A 83 -7.83 -15.08 8.49
N LEU A 84 -9.15 -15.36 8.56
CA LEU A 84 -9.73 -16.60 8.04
C LEU A 84 -9.60 -16.69 6.52
N VAL A 85 -9.94 -15.60 5.82
CA VAL A 85 -9.89 -15.58 4.34
C VAL A 85 -8.44 -15.72 3.83
N ALA A 86 -7.49 -15.01 4.42
CA ALA A 86 -6.10 -15.13 4.02
C ALA A 86 -5.48 -16.49 4.44
N GLY A 87 -5.71 -16.91 5.68
CA GLY A 87 -5.11 -18.13 6.22
C GLY A 87 -5.71 -19.40 5.61
N ALA A 88 -7.05 -19.54 5.61
CA ALA A 88 -7.70 -20.68 4.98
C ALA A 88 -7.52 -20.68 3.45
N GLY A 89 -7.52 -19.50 2.82
CA GLY A 89 -7.24 -19.37 1.40
C GLY A 89 -5.82 -19.84 1.04
N ALA A 90 -4.81 -19.50 1.84
CA ALA A 90 -3.44 -19.99 1.64
C ALA A 90 -3.33 -21.52 1.82
N ILE A 91 -4.04 -22.09 2.81
CA ILE A 91 -4.12 -23.54 2.99
C ILE A 91 -4.84 -24.21 1.81
N ALA A 92 -5.93 -23.59 1.31
CA ALA A 92 -6.62 -24.08 0.12
C ALA A 92 -5.74 -24.03 -1.14
N MET A 93 -4.88 -22.99 -1.28
CA MET A 93 -3.86 -22.96 -2.34
C MET A 93 -2.88 -24.14 -2.21
N ALA A 94 -2.42 -24.42 -0.99
CA ALA A 94 -1.50 -25.53 -0.70
C ALA A 94 -2.09 -26.91 -1.08
N THR A 95 -3.39 -27.09 -0.88
CA THR A 95 -4.09 -28.35 -1.14
C THR A 95 -4.74 -28.44 -2.52
N ALA A 96 -4.58 -27.39 -3.36
CA ALA A 96 -5.22 -27.35 -4.67
C ALA A 96 -4.73 -28.48 -5.60
N GLY A 97 -5.67 -29.26 -6.12
CA GLY A 97 -5.41 -30.35 -7.08
C GLY A 97 -5.34 -29.89 -8.54
N GLY A 98 -5.56 -28.59 -8.82
CA GLY A 98 -5.53 -28.06 -10.18
C GLY A 98 -5.51 -26.53 -10.21
N SER A 99 -5.22 -25.99 -11.40
CA SER A 99 -5.03 -24.55 -11.62
C SER A 99 -6.27 -23.72 -11.28
N LEU A 100 -7.48 -24.21 -11.53
CA LEU A 100 -8.73 -23.50 -11.21
C LEU A 100 -8.93 -23.35 -9.70
N ALA A 101 -8.77 -24.47 -8.95
CA ALA A 101 -8.91 -24.44 -7.48
C ALA A 101 -7.85 -23.54 -6.85
N PHE A 102 -6.61 -23.59 -7.31
CA PHE A 102 -5.54 -22.72 -6.90
C PHE A 102 -5.89 -21.23 -7.17
N GLY A 103 -6.33 -20.93 -8.40
CA GLY A 103 -6.67 -19.57 -8.82
C GLY A 103 -7.81 -18.97 -8.00
N ILE A 104 -8.90 -19.72 -7.79
CA ILE A 104 -10.03 -19.28 -6.95
C ILE A 104 -9.55 -19.00 -5.52
N SER A 105 -8.76 -19.91 -4.95
CA SER A 105 -8.22 -19.77 -3.59
C SER A 105 -7.32 -18.55 -3.45
N ALA A 106 -6.45 -18.29 -4.44
CA ALA A 106 -5.56 -17.12 -4.46
C ALA A 106 -6.35 -15.80 -4.56
N VAL A 107 -7.38 -15.77 -5.41
CA VAL A 107 -8.27 -14.60 -5.55
C VAL A 107 -8.98 -14.33 -4.23
N LEU A 108 -9.59 -15.34 -3.62
CA LEU A 108 -10.32 -15.18 -2.35
C LEU A 108 -9.38 -14.77 -1.22
N ALA A 109 -8.21 -15.39 -1.10
CA ALA A 109 -7.23 -15.08 -0.07
C ALA A 109 -6.78 -13.60 -0.08
N SER A 110 -6.73 -12.99 -1.25
CA SER A 110 -6.30 -11.60 -1.44
C SER A 110 -7.24 -10.57 -0.78
N ALA A 111 -8.52 -10.88 -0.60
CA ALA A 111 -9.47 -10.02 0.12
C ALA A 111 -9.03 -9.76 1.56
N GLY A 112 -8.34 -10.73 2.18
CA GLY A 112 -7.83 -10.62 3.55
C GLY A 112 -6.91 -9.41 3.74
N ALA A 113 -6.02 -9.14 2.79
CA ALA A 113 -5.16 -7.96 2.84
C ALA A 113 -5.96 -6.66 2.78
N GLY A 114 -6.98 -6.57 1.91
CA GLY A 114 -7.85 -5.40 1.81
C GLY A 114 -8.61 -5.10 3.09
N LEU A 115 -9.11 -6.13 3.78
CA LEU A 115 -9.84 -5.99 5.04
C LEU A 115 -8.93 -5.65 6.23
N ALA A 116 -7.71 -6.22 6.27
CA ALA A 116 -6.81 -6.11 7.43
C ALA A 116 -6.38 -4.68 7.71
N SER A 117 -5.96 -3.93 6.69
CA SER A 117 -5.37 -2.60 6.86
C SER A 117 -6.34 -1.59 7.49
N PRO A 118 -7.59 -1.36 6.98
CA PRO A 118 -8.53 -0.46 7.61
C PRO A 118 -8.94 -0.88 9.02
N ALA A 119 -9.05 -2.18 9.28
CA ALA A 119 -9.38 -2.71 10.59
C ALA A 119 -8.28 -2.40 11.62
N LEU A 120 -7.02 -2.61 11.24
CA LEU A 120 -5.85 -2.31 12.09
C LEU A 120 -5.72 -0.82 12.39
N VAL A 121 -5.98 0.06 11.41
CA VAL A 121 -6.02 1.52 11.64
C VAL A 121 -6.98 1.87 12.77
N ARG A 122 -8.17 1.27 12.80
CA ARG A 122 -9.17 1.52 13.84
C ARG A 122 -8.79 0.92 15.19
N ILE A 123 -8.24 -0.29 15.21
CA ILE A 123 -7.77 -0.94 16.45
C ILE A 123 -6.65 -0.13 17.10
N VAL A 124 -5.68 0.34 16.31
CA VAL A 124 -4.58 1.17 16.80
C VAL A 124 -5.11 2.52 17.32
N ALA A 125 -6.01 3.17 16.59
CA ALA A 125 -6.60 4.43 17.00
C ALA A 125 -7.40 4.32 18.32
N ALA A 126 -8.07 3.19 18.55
CA ALA A 126 -8.86 2.95 19.77
C ALA A 126 -8.02 2.57 21.00
N GLN A 127 -6.82 1.99 20.81
CA GLN A 127 -6.08 1.37 21.92
C GLN A 127 -4.71 2.01 22.19
N VAL A 128 -4.20 2.81 21.27
CA VAL A 128 -2.90 3.49 21.43
C VAL A 128 -3.13 4.98 21.69
N PRO A 129 -2.43 5.59 22.66
CA PRO A 129 -2.55 7.03 22.94
C PRO A 129 -2.28 7.89 21.70
N GLN A 130 -3.04 8.97 21.50
CA GLN A 130 -2.97 9.83 20.30
C GLN A 130 -1.54 10.22 19.89
N GLY A 131 -0.70 10.62 20.85
CA GLY A 131 0.70 11.01 20.56
C GLY A 131 1.62 9.88 20.10
N LEU A 132 1.16 8.62 20.12
CA LEU A 132 1.90 7.44 19.66
C LEU A 132 1.26 6.75 18.45
N GLN A 133 0.05 7.15 18.04
CA GLN A 133 -0.72 6.49 16.98
C GLN A 133 0.02 6.49 15.63
N GLY A 134 0.59 7.63 15.23
CA GLY A 134 1.35 7.73 13.97
C GLY A 134 2.52 6.74 13.94
N ARG A 135 3.28 6.64 15.04
CA ARG A 135 4.38 5.67 15.16
C ARG A 135 3.88 4.22 15.17
N ALA A 136 2.76 3.96 15.84
CA ALA A 136 2.14 2.65 15.89
C ALA A 136 1.66 2.19 14.49
N GLN A 137 1.02 3.07 13.73
CA GLN A 137 0.60 2.79 12.34
C GLN A 137 1.79 2.52 11.43
N ALA A 138 2.86 3.31 11.56
CA ALA A 138 4.08 3.10 10.78
C ALA A 138 4.68 1.70 11.06
N ILE A 139 4.73 1.28 12.34
CA ILE A 139 5.21 -0.07 12.73
C ILE A 139 4.34 -1.15 12.10
N VAL A 140 3.01 -1.06 12.23
CA VAL A 140 2.08 -2.07 11.70
C VAL A 140 2.19 -2.17 10.19
N ASN A 141 2.20 -1.03 9.47
CA ASN A 141 2.27 -1.00 8.01
C ASN A 141 3.63 -1.45 7.46
N ALA A 142 4.70 -1.35 8.25
CA ALA A 142 6.01 -1.86 7.87
C ALA A 142 6.05 -3.39 7.70
N GLY A 143 5.00 -4.13 8.12
CA GLY A 143 4.93 -5.58 8.03
C GLY A 143 5.06 -6.15 6.61
N THR A 144 4.71 -5.40 5.57
CA THR A 144 4.80 -5.88 4.18
C THR A 144 6.23 -6.29 3.79
N GLY A 145 7.24 -5.49 4.14
CA GLY A 145 8.64 -5.79 3.83
C GLY A 145 9.12 -7.10 4.47
N PRO A 146 9.04 -7.24 5.81
CA PRO A 146 9.34 -8.51 6.50
C PRO A 146 8.53 -9.70 5.96
N GLY A 147 7.26 -9.49 5.56
CA GLY A 147 6.44 -10.52 4.93
C GLY A 147 7.00 -11.00 3.59
N LEU A 148 7.48 -10.09 2.74
CA LEU A 148 8.13 -10.43 1.47
C LEU A 148 9.46 -11.17 1.68
N VAL A 149 10.27 -10.71 2.64
CA VAL A 149 11.52 -11.40 3.03
C VAL A 149 11.19 -12.79 3.57
N GLY A 150 10.19 -12.91 4.44
CA GLY A 150 9.73 -14.20 4.96
C GLY A 150 9.26 -15.16 3.87
N ALA A 151 8.50 -14.67 2.88
CA ALA A 151 8.10 -15.47 1.72
C ALA A 151 9.32 -15.94 0.92
N GLY A 152 10.30 -15.06 0.71
CA GLY A 152 11.55 -15.43 0.04
C GLY A 152 12.35 -16.48 0.82
N VAL A 153 12.46 -16.34 2.15
CA VAL A 153 13.13 -17.35 3.01
C VAL A 153 12.40 -18.69 2.93
N LEU A 154 11.07 -18.71 3.03
CA LEU A 154 10.29 -19.93 2.85
C LEU A 154 10.54 -20.57 1.47
N ALA A 155 10.59 -19.76 0.42
CA ALA A 155 10.89 -20.23 -0.91
C ALA A 155 12.31 -20.82 -1.04
N LEU A 156 13.34 -20.18 -0.44
CA LEU A 156 14.70 -20.72 -0.45
C LEU A 156 14.82 -22.07 0.25
N VAL A 157 14.05 -22.27 1.32
CA VAL A 157 14.13 -23.49 2.14
C VAL A 157 13.25 -24.62 1.56
N LEU A 158 12.09 -24.27 1.04
CA LEU A 158 11.05 -25.25 0.72
C LEU A 158 10.90 -25.56 -0.78
N LEU A 159 11.32 -24.67 -1.69
CA LEU A 159 11.18 -24.98 -3.12
C LEU A 159 12.01 -26.22 -3.51
N PRO A 160 11.44 -27.09 -4.34
CA PRO A 160 10.22 -26.92 -5.16
C PRO A 160 8.88 -27.18 -4.45
N ASP A 161 8.87 -27.52 -3.16
CA ASP A 161 7.61 -27.75 -2.42
C ASP A 161 6.91 -26.43 -2.04
N TRP A 162 6.32 -25.78 -3.04
CA TRP A 162 5.55 -24.56 -2.88
C TRP A 162 4.27 -24.79 -2.04
N ARG A 163 3.76 -26.02 -1.97
CA ARG A 163 2.56 -26.37 -1.22
C ARG A 163 2.79 -26.19 0.28
N THR A 164 3.88 -26.74 0.80
CA THR A 164 4.30 -26.56 2.19
C THR A 164 4.54 -25.07 2.51
N ALA A 165 5.13 -24.30 1.59
CA ALA A 165 5.31 -22.86 1.79
C ALA A 165 3.96 -22.12 1.97
N TRP A 166 2.94 -22.44 1.18
CA TRP A 166 1.59 -21.89 1.33
C TRP A 166 0.89 -22.37 2.61
N ALA A 167 1.04 -23.64 2.98
CA ALA A 167 0.47 -24.16 4.23
C ALA A 167 1.06 -23.44 5.47
N VAL A 168 2.40 -23.28 5.52
CA VAL A 168 3.09 -22.54 6.59
C VAL A 168 2.63 -21.08 6.62
N SER A 169 2.52 -20.43 5.47
CA SER A 169 2.02 -19.05 5.38
C SER A 169 0.58 -18.92 5.91
N GLY A 170 -0.28 -19.90 5.60
CA GLY A 170 -1.66 -19.96 6.07
C GLY A 170 -1.75 -20.14 7.58
N VAL A 171 -1.00 -21.11 8.13
CA VAL A 171 -0.93 -21.34 9.59
C VAL A 171 -0.41 -20.11 10.32
N PHE A 172 0.64 -19.48 9.80
CA PHE A 172 1.17 -18.23 10.36
C PHE A 172 0.11 -17.11 10.36
N ALA A 173 -0.63 -16.93 9.26
CA ALA A 173 -1.70 -15.93 9.17
C ALA A 173 -2.78 -16.17 10.23
N LEU A 174 -3.23 -17.43 10.39
CA LEU A 174 -4.21 -17.79 11.41
C LEU A 174 -3.68 -17.54 12.83
N ALA A 175 -2.44 -17.92 13.11
CA ALA A 175 -1.84 -17.76 14.42
C ALA A 175 -1.69 -16.28 14.83
N VAL A 176 -1.14 -15.44 13.95
CA VAL A 176 -0.95 -14.00 14.26
C VAL A 176 -2.29 -13.26 14.32
N GLY A 177 -3.27 -13.63 13.50
CA GLY A 177 -4.61 -13.06 13.55
C GLY A 177 -5.34 -13.44 14.83
N ALA A 178 -5.26 -14.70 15.27
CA ALA A 178 -5.79 -15.15 16.55
C ALA A 178 -5.14 -14.40 17.72
N LEU A 179 -3.80 -14.27 17.72
CA LEU A 179 -3.08 -13.50 18.73
C LEU A 179 -3.57 -12.05 18.77
N LEU A 180 -3.72 -11.42 17.60
CA LEU A 180 -4.23 -10.04 17.52
C LEU A 180 -5.64 -9.92 18.11
N LEU A 181 -6.54 -10.88 17.84
CA LEU A 181 -7.88 -10.90 18.38
C LEU A 181 -7.91 -11.09 19.91
N VAL A 182 -6.99 -11.87 20.46
CA VAL A 182 -6.83 -12.05 21.93
C VAL A 182 -6.32 -10.76 22.58
N VAL A 183 -5.30 -10.13 22.00
CA VAL A 183 -4.65 -8.94 22.58
C VAL A 183 -5.50 -7.67 22.39
N SER A 184 -6.22 -7.55 21.28
CA SER A 184 -7.08 -6.40 20.99
C SER A 184 -8.36 -6.44 21.80
N ARG A 185 -8.74 -5.31 22.41
CA ARG A 185 -10.04 -5.15 23.10
C ARG A 185 -11.06 -4.55 22.15
N GLY A 186 -12.36 -4.77 22.42
CA GLY A 186 -13.41 -3.97 21.80
C GLY A 186 -13.22 -2.50 22.16
N GLY A 187 -13.23 -1.62 21.16
CA GLY A 187 -13.19 -0.17 21.37
C GLY A 187 -14.57 0.42 21.08
N ALA A 188 -14.83 1.63 21.62
CA ALA A 188 -16.03 2.37 21.28
C ALA A 188 -16.07 2.65 19.77
N ALA A 189 -17.29 2.61 19.20
CA ALA A 189 -17.50 2.97 17.80
C ALA A 189 -17.02 4.41 17.55
N ALA A 190 -16.01 4.55 16.71
CA ALA A 190 -15.54 5.87 16.30
C ALA A 190 -16.52 6.47 15.28
N SER A 191 -16.60 7.82 15.23
CA SER A 191 -17.38 8.51 14.21
C SER A 191 -16.93 8.12 12.81
N ARG A 192 -17.89 8.01 11.88
CA ARG A 192 -17.60 7.73 10.46
C ARG A 192 -16.91 8.94 9.85
N SER A 193 -15.83 8.70 9.13
CA SER A 193 -15.33 9.72 8.20
C SER A 193 -16.31 9.82 7.02
N PRO A 194 -16.79 11.02 6.68
CA PRO A 194 -17.67 11.16 5.52
C PRO A 194 -16.96 10.72 4.24
N LEU A 195 -17.73 10.09 3.34
CA LEU A 195 -17.21 9.73 2.01
C LEU A 195 -16.84 10.98 1.23
N PRO A 196 -15.79 10.93 0.40
CA PRO A 196 -15.44 12.02 -0.49
C PRO A 196 -16.58 12.30 -1.48
N GLY A 197 -16.97 13.57 -1.61
CA GLY A 197 -17.94 14.01 -2.60
C GLY A 197 -17.31 14.27 -3.98
N ALA A 198 -18.15 14.59 -5.00
CA ALA A 198 -17.70 14.87 -6.36
C ALA A 198 -16.57 15.91 -6.48
N PRO A 199 -16.55 17.03 -5.73
CA PRO A 199 -15.45 18.00 -5.78
C PRO A 199 -14.10 17.39 -5.39
N TRP A 200 -14.08 16.45 -4.46
CA TRP A 200 -12.87 15.75 -4.06
C TRP A 200 -12.28 14.94 -5.22
N PHE A 201 -13.11 14.18 -5.95
CA PHE A 201 -12.67 13.40 -7.12
C PHE A 201 -12.13 14.30 -8.22
N VAL A 202 -12.75 15.44 -8.46
CA VAL A 202 -12.26 16.44 -9.44
C VAL A 202 -10.88 16.97 -9.04
N ALA A 203 -10.68 17.29 -7.77
CA ALA A 203 -9.38 17.75 -7.24
C ALA A 203 -8.29 16.67 -7.34
N HIS A 204 -8.64 15.41 -7.13
CA HIS A 204 -7.70 14.28 -7.10
C HIS A 204 -7.57 13.54 -8.44
N ARG A 205 -8.34 13.91 -9.49
CA ARG A 205 -8.38 13.18 -10.78
C ARG A 205 -7.00 12.87 -11.36
N GLY A 206 -6.08 13.85 -11.31
CA GLY A 206 -4.74 13.67 -11.85
C GLY A 206 -3.93 12.63 -11.06
N VAL A 207 -3.98 12.68 -9.73
CA VAL A 207 -3.25 11.74 -8.86
C VAL A 207 -3.85 10.33 -8.94
N LEU A 208 -5.19 10.23 -9.07
CA LEU A 208 -5.88 8.95 -9.27
C LEU A 208 -5.43 8.27 -10.57
N VAL A 209 -5.35 9.01 -11.68
CA VAL A 209 -4.86 8.48 -12.97
C VAL A 209 -3.40 8.05 -12.86
N LEU A 210 -2.54 8.86 -12.20
CA LEU A 210 -1.13 8.51 -12.02
C LEU A 210 -0.96 7.25 -11.15
N ALA A 211 -1.76 7.11 -10.08
CA ALA A 211 -1.76 5.92 -9.22
C ALA A 211 -2.19 4.68 -10.03
N LEU A 212 -3.23 4.79 -10.85
CA LEU A 212 -3.71 3.70 -11.71
C LEU A 212 -2.65 3.29 -12.75
N LEU A 213 -2.04 4.23 -13.45
CA LEU A 213 -0.97 3.95 -14.42
C LEU A 213 0.25 3.29 -13.74
N PHE A 214 0.68 3.83 -12.59
CA PHE A 214 1.78 3.25 -11.83
C PHE A 214 1.49 1.81 -11.39
N GLY A 215 0.27 1.56 -10.90
CA GLY A 215 -0.20 0.22 -10.58
C GLY A 215 -0.18 -0.71 -11.79
N ALA A 216 -0.69 -0.26 -12.93
CA ALA A 216 -0.76 -1.04 -14.15
C ALA A 216 0.63 -1.42 -14.68
N GLY A 217 1.55 -0.46 -14.77
CA GLY A 217 2.90 -0.73 -15.27
C GLY A 217 3.73 -1.60 -14.32
N SER A 218 3.64 -1.38 -13.01
CA SER A 218 4.39 -2.16 -12.01
C SER A 218 3.86 -3.60 -11.82
N ALA A 219 2.65 -3.91 -12.26
CA ALA A 219 2.02 -5.22 -12.11
C ALA A 219 2.83 -6.35 -12.76
N VAL A 220 3.58 -6.06 -13.83
CA VAL A 220 4.41 -7.04 -14.51
C VAL A 220 5.47 -7.66 -13.59
N VAL A 221 6.08 -6.85 -12.72
CA VAL A 221 7.08 -7.35 -11.75
C VAL A 221 6.41 -8.15 -10.64
N TRP A 222 5.30 -7.65 -10.09
CA TRP A 222 4.58 -8.34 -9.02
C TRP A 222 4.04 -9.70 -9.44
N THR A 223 3.66 -9.87 -10.70
CA THR A 223 3.07 -11.12 -11.21
C THR A 223 4.14 -12.00 -11.85
N TYR A 224 4.97 -11.44 -12.72
CA TYR A 224 5.87 -12.20 -13.60
C TYR A 224 7.36 -11.96 -13.33
N GLY A 225 7.73 -11.16 -12.31
CA GLY A 225 9.13 -10.84 -12.04
C GLY A 225 10.01 -12.08 -11.92
N ARG A 226 9.61 -13.05 -11.08
CA ARG A 226 10.37 -14.29 -10.94
C ARG A 226 10.24 -15.20 -12.18
N SER A 227 9.07 -15.25 -12.83
CA SER A 227 8.89 -16.04 -14.05
C SER A 227 9.85 -15.60 -15.16
N ALA A 228 10.04 -14.28 -15.34
CA ALA A 228 10.99 -13.74 -16.32
C ALA A 228 12.45 -14.16 -16.02
N LEU A 229 12.84 -14.17 -14.74
CA LEU A 229 14.18 -14.61 -14.33
C LEU A 229 14.39 -16.10 -14.56
N VAL A 230 13.40 -16.91 -14.21
CA VAL A 230 13.44 -18.38 -14.41
C VAL A 230 13.49 -18.72 -15.90
N GLU A 231 12.71 -18.04 -16.74
CA GLU A 231 12.75 -18.19 -18.20
C GLU A 231 14.10 -17.81 -18.79
N ALA A 232 14.76 -16.78 -18.20
CA ALA A 232 16.11 -16.36 -18.59
C ALA A 232 17.22 -17.30 -18.06
N GLY A 233 16.87 -18.41 -17.39
CA GLY A 233 17.81 -19.41 -16.87
C GLY A 233 18.35 -19.13 -15.47
N ALA A 234 17.77 -18.17 -14.72
CA ALA A 234 18.19 -17.93 -13.36
C ALA A 234 17.90 -19.14 -12.44
N SER A 235 18.87 -19.49 -11.60
CA SER A 235 18.67 -20.54 -10.60
C SER A 235 17.59 -20.14 -9.59
N VAL A 236 17.05 -21.13 -8.87
CA VAL A 236 16.10 -20.89 -7.77
C VAL A 236 16.68 -19.90 -6.76
N VAL A 237 17.95 -20.07 -6.37
CA VAL A 237 18.62 -19.20 -5.41
C VAL A 237 18.65 -17.75 -5.90
N VAL A 238 19.06 -17.50 -7.15
CA VAL A 238 19.14 -16.14 -7.70
C VAL A 238 17.76 -15.51 -7.82
N SER A 239 16.77 -16.22 -8.40
CA SER A 239 15.42 -15.69 -8.64
C SER A 239 14.66 -15.41 -7.33
N VAL A 240 14.87 -16.21 -6.29
CA VAL A 240 14.27 -15.99 -4.97
C VAL A 240 15.04 -14.91 -4.20
N SER A 241 16.37 -14.85 -4.29
CA SER A 241 17.16 -13.76 -3.68
C SER A 241 16.78 -12.40 -4.25
N ALA A 242 16.43 -12.32 -5.53
CA ALA A 242 15.88 -11.11 -6.15
C ALA A 242 14.59 -10.65 -5.46
N TRP A 243 13.71 -11.58 -5.09
CA TRP A 243 12.49 -11.27 -4.33
C TRP A 243 12.79 -10.80 -2.89
N ILE A 244 13.77 -11.41 -2.23
CA ILE A 244 14.24 -10.96 -0.92
C ILE A 244 14.81 -9.54 -1.03
N ALA A 245 15.62 -9.26 -2.07
CA ALA A 245 16.16 -7.93 -2.34
C ALA A 245 15.06 -6.89 -2.53
N LEU A 246 13.94 -7.24 -3.19
CA LEU A 246 12.76 -6.40 -3.32
C LEU A 246 12.16 -6.08 -1.94
N GLY A 247 12.00 -7.08 -1.07
CA GLY A 247 11.51 -6.89 0.30
C GLY A 247 12.43 -6.01 1.15
N ILE A 248 13.75 -6.21 1.06
CA ILE A 248 14.76 -5.38 1.74
C ILE A 248 14.72 -3.96 1.21
N GLY A 249 14.62 -3.77 -0.10
CA GLY A 249 14.47 -2.46 -0.72
C GLY A 249 13.26 -1.72 -0.20
N GLY A 250 12.11 -2.39 -0.11
CA GLY A 250 10.90 -1.83 0.49
C GLY A 250 11.09 -1.40 1.94
N ALA A 251 11.80 -2.20 2.75
CA ALA A 251 12.11 -1.86 4.13
C ALA A 251 13.10 -0.68 4.24
N ALA A 252 13.99 -0.49 3.28
CA ALA A 252 14.97 0.59 3.25
C ALA A 252 14.35 1.99 3.19
N VAL A 253 13.05 2.11 2.86
CA VAL A 253 12.29 3.37 2.93
C VAL A 253 12.35 3.98 4.34
N VAL A 254 12.39 3.17 5.40
CA VAL A 254 12.50 3.65 6.77
C VAL A 254 13.81 4.43 6.99
N VAL A 255 14.92 3.93 6.44
CA VAL A 255 16.25 4.57 6.57
C VAL A 255 16.33 5.85 5.73
N THR A 256 15.69 5.85 4.56
CA THR A 256 15.69 7.00 3.63
C THR A 256 14.62 8.04 3.96
N ALA A 257 13.71 7.77 4.91
CA ALA A 257 12.57 8.62 5.25
C ALA A 257 12.97 10.08 5.56
N ARG A 258 14.13 10.30 6.21
CA ARG A 258 14.63 11.65 6.53
C ARG A 258 14.87 12.51 5.28
N TRP A 259 15.30 11.90 4.17
CA TRP A 259 15.53 12.60 2.90
C TRP A 259 14.27 12.68 2.06
N THR A 260 13.51 11.59 1.98
CA THR A 260 12.29 11.54 1.18
C THR A 260 11.20 12.45 1.72
N ASN A 261 11.06 12.57 3.05
CA ASN A 261 10.08 13.46 3.68
C ASN A 261 10.42 14.96 3.54
N ALA A 262 11.65 15.30 3.15
CA ALA A 262 12.02 16.68 2.82
C ALA A 262 11.57 17.11 1.41
N LEU A 263 11.18 16.15 0.57
CA LEU A 263 10.74 16.41 -0.80
C LEU A 263 9.25 16.75 -0.83
N ARG A 264 8.84 17.62 -1.80
CA ARG A 264 7.44 17.81 -2.12
C ARG A 264 6.85 16.52 -2.68
N ALA A 265 5.59 16.23 -2.40
CA ALA A 265 4.93 14.99 -2.80
C ALA A 265 5.08 14.68 -4.31
N ARG A 266 4.96 15.69 -5.17
CA ARG A 266 5.14 15.54 -6.63
C ARG A 266 6.55 15.14 -7.02
N THR A 267 7.57 15.74 -6.40
CA THR A 267 8.98 15.43 -6.67
C THR A 267 9.31 14.01 -6.21
N LEU A 268 8.84 13.66 -5.02
CA LEU A 268 8.99 12.31 -4.48
C LEU A 268 8.31 11.28 -5.40
N TRP A 269 7.09 11.58 -5.87
CA TRP A 269 6.38 10.72 -6.82
C TRP A 269 7.16 10.52 -8.12
N ALA A 270 7.63 11.60 -8.75
CA ALA A 270 8.38 11.52 -10.00
C ALA A 270 9.67 10.70 -9.84
N LEU A 271 10.41 10.92 -8.74
CA LEU A 271 11.64 10.19 -8.43
C LEU A 271 11.35 8.69 -8.24
N THR A 272 10.34 8.36 -7.44
CA THR A 272 10.03 6.97 -7.09
C THR A 272 9.39 6.22 -8.26
N ALA A 273 8.45 6.82 -8.99
CA ALA A 273 7.86 6.22 -10.19
C ALA A 273 8.90 6.05 -11.31
N GLY A 274 9.80 7.03 -11.47
CA GLY A 274 10.94 6.94 -12.41
C GLY A 274 11.91 5.81 -12.04
N SER A 275 12.27 5.67 -10.76
CA SER A 275 13.17 4.60 -10.31
C SER A 275 12.53 3.21 -10.51
N VAL A 276 11.21 3.07 -10.27
CA VAL A 276 10.48 1.83 -10.56
C VAL A 276 10.47 1.54 -12.06
N ALA A 277 10.25 2.53 -12.92
CA ALA A 277 10.28 2.34 -14.37
C ALA A 277 11.67 1.86 -14.84
N VAL A 278 12.75 2.45 -14.34
CA VAL A 278 14.14 2.01 -14.63
C VAL A 278 14.35 0.57 -14.16
N ALA A 279 13.90 0.22 -12.95
CA ALA A 279 14.02 -1.13 -12.43
C ALA A 279 13.28 -2.16 -13.31
N VAL A 280 12.08 -1.82 -13.80
CA VAL A 280 11.31 -2.69 -14.72
C VAL A 280 12.05 -2.87 -16.05
N VAL A 281 12.66 -1.80 -16.61
CA VAL A 281 13.50 -1.91 -17.83
C VAL A 281 14.67 -2.86 -17.60
N VAL A 282 15.40 -2.68 -16.49
CA VAL A 282 16.59 -3.50 -16.19
C VAL A 282 16.21 -4.97 -16.01
N LEU A 283 15.10 -5.27 -15.34
CA LEU A 283 14.62 -6.64 -15.19
C LEU A 283 14.22 -7.29 -16.52
N GLY A 284 13.69 -6.53 -17.48
CA GLY A 284 13.38 -7.02 -18.81
C GLY A 284 14.59 -7.13 -19.73
N ALA A 285 15.55 -6.22 -19.64
CA ALA A 285 16.68 -6.12 -20.55
C ALA A 285 17.89 -6.97 -20.15
N ALA A 286 18.10 -7.20 -18.85
CA ALA A 286 19.27 -7.91 -18.33
C ALA A 286 18.92 -8.98 -17.28
N PRO A 287 17.94 -9.85 -17.53
CA PRO A 287 17.50 -10.85 -16.56
C PRO A 287 18.57 -11.90 -16.23
N GLN A 288 19.59 -12.09 -17.10
CA GLN A 288 20.71 -13.02 -16.90
C GLN A 288 21.77 -12.46 -15.94
N SER A 289 21.82 -11.14 -15.74
CA SER A 289 22.78 -10.51 -14.83
C SER A 289 22.29 -10.56 -13.39
N THR A 290 22.87 -11.43 -12.58
CA THR A 290 22.51 -11.56 -11.15
C THR A 290 22.60 -10.22 -10.41
N VAL A 291 23.68 -9.46 -10.63
CA VAL A 291 23.89 -8.16 -9.96
C VAL A 291 22.84 -7.14 -10.39
N ALA A 292 22.60 -7.02 -11.71
CA ALA A 292 21.59 -6.08 -12.23
C ALA A 292 20.19 -6.44 -11.70
N THR A 293 19.84 -7.71 -11.67
CA THR A 293 18.57 -8.21 -11.16
C THR A 293 18.36 -7.93 -9.68
N LEU A 294 19.35 -8.22 -8.83
CA LEU A 294 19.27 -7.95 -7.39
C LEU A 294 19.13 -6.45 -7.11
N LEU A 295 19.92 -5.61 -7.78
CA LEU A 295 19.85 -4.16 -7.64
C LEU A 295 18.51 -3.62 -8.16
N ALA A 296 18.05 -4.08 -9.33
CA ALA A 296 16.76 -3.65 -9.87
C ALA A 296 15.59 -4.03 -8.95
N CYS A 297 15.58 -5.24 -8.38
CA CYS A 297 14.57 -5.64 -7.41
C CYS A 297 14.62 -4.80 -6.12
N ALA A 298 15.81 -4.49 -5.60
CA ALA A 298 15.95 -3.62 -4.44
C ALA A 298 15.44 -2.19 -4.73
N VAL A 299 15.80 -1.62 -5.88
CA VAL A 299 15.33 -0.30 -6.34
C VAL A 299 13.83 -0.31 -6.58
N PHE A 300 13.29 -1.37 -7.20
CA PHE A 300 11.85 -1.55 -7.37
C PHE A 300 11.12 -1.55 -6.03
N GLY A 301 11.57 -2.34 -5.06
CA GLY A 301 10.96 -2.43 -3.73
C GLY A 301 10.97 -1.09 -2.99
N TRP A 302 12.12 -0.41 -3.01
CA TRP A 302 12.26 0.93 -2.42
C TRP A 302 11.35 1.94 -3.12
N GLY A 303 11.43 2.04 -4.44
CA GLY A 303 10.67 3.00 -5.22
C GLY A 303 9.16 2.78 -5.10
N TYR A 304 8.71 1.52 -5.14
CA TYR A 304 7.29 1.19 -4.98
C TYR A 304 6.76 1.57 -3.60
N THR A 305 7.49 1.24 -2.53
CA THR A 305 7.07 1.57 -1.16
C THR A 305 7.12 3.07 -0.91
N ALA A 306 8.15 3.77 -1.39
CA ALA A 306 8.25 5.22 -1.25
C ALA A 306 7.19 5.96 -2.09
N ALA A 307 6.78 5.42 -3.26
CA ALA A 307 5.67 5.96 -4.07
C ALA A 307 4.34 5.92 -3.31
N THR A 308 4.07 4.86 -2.52
CA THR A 308 2.87 4.84 -1.66
C THR A 308 2.91 5.94 -0.61
N GLY A 309 4.07 6.24 -0.05
CA GLY A 309 4.29 7.39 0.84
C GLY A 309 4.04 8.73 0.13
N ALA A 310 4.49 8.86 -1.12
CA ALA A 310 4.23 10.05 -1.93
C ALA A 310 2.73 10.28 -2.19
N LEU A 311 1.95 9.22 -2.45
CA LEU A 311 0.49 9.32 -2.60
C LEU A 311 -0.18 9.82 -1.32
N ILE A 312 0.25 9.33 -0.15
CA ILE A 312 -0.26 9.79 1.16
C ILE A 312 0.05 11.29 1.36
N ALA A 313 1.29 11.69 1.10
CA ALA A 313 1.69 13.09 1.20
C ALA A 313 0.90 13.97 0.22
N TRP A 314 0.70 13.50 -1.01
CA TRP A 314 0.02 14.27 -2.05
C TRP A 314 -1.47 14.50 -1.77
N THR A 315 -2.20 13.47 -1.31
CA THR A 315 -3.59 13.67 -0.89
C THR A 315 -3.71 14.62 0.31
N THR A 316 -2.74 14.57 1.23
CA THR A 316 -2.67 15.48 2.39
C THR A 316 -2.41 16.93 1.95
N GLU A 317 -1.58 17.16 0.92
CA GLU A 317 -1.36 18.49 0.33
C GLU A 317 -2.64 19.03 -0.36
N ILE A 318 -3.48 18.16 -0.94
CA ILE A 318 -4.72 18.56 -1.64
C ILE A 318 -5.87 18.79 -0.64
N ASP A 319 -6.06 17.86 0.30
CA ASP A 319 -7.15 17.88 1.29
C ASP A 319 -6.71 17.21 2.59
N ASN A 320 -6.20 18.01 3.52
CA ASN A 320 -5.69 17.53 4.81
C ASN A 320 -6.80 16.95 5.70
N GLU A 321 -8.01 17.51 5.64
CA GLU A 321 -9.14 17.07 6.48
C GLU A 321 -9.60 15.66 6.13
N ARG A 322 -9.49 15.28 4.82
CA ARG A 322 -9.89 13.98 4.31
C ARG A 322 -8.72 13.10 3.86
N SER A 323 -7.52 13.35 4.37
CA SER A 323 -6.29 12.61 3.99
C SER A 323 -6.41 11.09 4.15
N SER A 324 -7.10 10.62 5.19
CA SER A 324 -7.36 9.18 5.43
C SER A 324 -8.25 8.56 4.33
N ALA A 325 -9.34 9.21 3.94
CA ALA A 325 -10.20 8.76 2.85
C ALA A 325 -9.46 8.85 1.52
N GLY A 326 -8.70 9.93 1.31
CA GLY A 326 -7.87 10.14 0.14
C GLY A 326 -6.84 9.05 -0.05
N THR A 327 -6.12 8.71 0.99
CA THR A 327 -5.17 7.58 1.00
C THR A 327 -5.84 6.29 0.56
N SER A 328 -6.98 5.94 1.15
CA SER A 328 -7.71 4.72 0.80
C SER A 328 -8.12 4.69 -0.68
N MET A 329 -8.63 5.80 -1.21
CA MET A 329 -9.04 5.89 -2.62
C MET A 329 -7.86 5.79 -3.59
N LEU A 330 -6.72 6.41 -3.26
CA LEU A 330 -5.50 6.34 -4.08
C LEU A 330 -4.90 4.93 -4.07
N PHE A 331 -4.93 4.23 -2.93
CA PHE A 331 -4.52 2.82 -2.87
C PHE A 331 -5.46 1.92 -3.67
N VAL A 332 -6.77 2.15 -3.63
CA VAL A 332 -7.73 1.43 -4.49
C VAL A 332 -7.44 1.69 -5.96
N ALA A 333 -7.20 2.94 -6.37
CA ALA A 333 -6.84 3.26 -7.75
C ALA A 333 -5.53 2.56 -8.19
N LEU A 334 -4.50 2.56 -7.34
CA LEU A 334 -3.23 1.88 -7.58
C LEU A 334 -3.45 0.37 -7.80
N VAL A 335 -4.21 -0.28 -6.93
CA VAL A 335 -4.43 -1.74 -7.01
C VAL A 335 -5.40 -2.12 -8.12
N LEU A 336 -6.37 -1.25 -8.47
CA LEU A 336 -7.16 -1.40 -9.71
C LEU A 336 -6.27 -1.32 -10.95
N GLY A 337 -5.28 -0.41 -10.94
CA GLY A 337 -4.24 -0.39 -11.97
C GLY A 337 -3.50 -1.72 -12.05
N GLN A 338 -3.09 -2.29 -10.88
CA GLN A 338 -2.46 -3.62 -10.86
C GLN A 338 -3.37 -4.71 -11.45
N ALA A 339 -4.69 -4.65 -11.21
CA ALA A 339 -5.62 -5.61 -11.78
C ALA A 339 -5.60 -5.56 -13.32
N VAL A 340 -5.71 -4.36 -13.89
CA VAL A 340 -5.65 -4.17 -15.34
C VAL A 340 -4.29 -4.58 -15.90
N GLY A 341 -3.21 -4.14 -15.25
CA GLY A 341 -1.84 -4.43 -15.67
C GLY A 341 -1.49 -5.91 -15.62
N ALA A 342 -1.94 -6.65 -14.61
CA ALA A 342 -1.69 -8.09 -14.48
C ALA A 342 -2.40 -8.90 -15.59
N ALA A 343 -3.65 -8.59 -15.89
CA ALA A 343 -4.39 -9.22 -16.98
C ALA A 343 -3.72 -8.93 -18.33
N ALA A 344 -3.39 -7.65 -18.59
CA ALA A 344 -2.71 -7.25 -19.81
C ALA A 344 -1.32 -7.91 -19.94
N ALA A 345 -0.53 -7.92 -18.86
CA ALA A 345 0.78 -8.57 -18.86
C ALA A 345 0.68 -10.07 -19.15
N GLY A 346 -0.33 -10.77 -18.62
CA GLY A 346 -0.55 -12.18 -18.91
C GLY A 346 -0.81 -12.46 -20.38
N ALA A 347 -1.66 -11.65 -21.03
CA ALA A 347 -1.91 -11.74 -22.46
C ALA A 347 -0.66 -11.40 -23.29
N LEU A 348 0.06 -10.35 -22.91
CA LEU A 348 1.26 -9.92 -23.62
C LEU A 348 2.41 -10.92 -23.49
N VAL A 349 2.64 -11.52 -22.31
CA VAL A 349 3.68 -12.55 -22.15
C VAL A 349 3.46 -13.71 -23.12
N GLY A 350 2.21 -14.15 -23.27
CA GLY A 350 1.86 -15.21 -24.23
C GLY A 350 2.02 -14.81 -25.70
N ALA A 351 1.84 -13.53 -26.03
CA ALA A 351 1.85 -13.03 -27.41
C ALA A 351 3.24 -12.54 -27.88
N ILE A 352 3.97 -11.82 -27.03
CA ILE A 352 5.21 -11.11 -27.39
C ILE A 352 6.40 -11.40 -26.46
N GLY A 353 6.22 -12.31 -25.49
CA GLY A 353 7.25 -12.73 -24.54
C GLY A 353 7.52 -11.73 -23.39
N PHE A 354 8.41 -12.13 -22.47
CA PHE A 354 8.68 -11.36 -21.25
C PHE A 354 9.35 -10.02 -21.52
N VAL A 355 10.40 -9.98 -22.34
CA VAL A 355 11.18 -8.75 -22.60
C VAL A 355 10.29 -7.61 -23.08
N ALA A 356 9.50 -7.85 -24.13
CA ALA A 356 8.61 -6.83 -24.69
C ALA A 356 7.51 -6.45 -23.70
N THR A 357 6.98 -7.39 -22.92
CA THR A 357 5.97 -7.12 -21.88
C THR A 357 6.54 -6.24 -20.77
N PHE A 358 7.79 -6.46 -20.34
CA PHE A 358 8.46 -5.61 -19.35
C PHE A 358 8.72 -4.20 -19.88
N VAL A 359 9.08 -4.06 -21.16
CA VAL A 359 9.21 -2.75 -21.82
C VAL A 359 7.87 -2.00 -21.80
N VAL A 360 6.76 -2.65 -22.15
CA VAL A 360 5.42 -2.04 -22.07
C VAL A 360 5.12 -1.62 -20.64
N GLY A 361 5.35 -2.48 -19.65
CA GLY A 361 5.17 -2.16 -18.23
C GLY A 361 6.00 -0.96 -17.79
N ALA A 362 7.25 -0.90 -18.22
CA ALA A 362 8.16 0.23 -17.93
C ALA A 362 7.66 1.54 -18.54
N VAL A 363 7.21 1.52 -19.80
CA VAL A 363 6.65 2.71 -20.48
C VAL A 363 5.41 3.22 -19.74
N VAL A 364 4.49 2.34 -19.36
CA VAL A 364 3.28 2.71 -18.60
C VAL A 364 3.67 3.28 -17.24
N THR A 365 4.65 2.68 -16.54
CA THR A 365 5.15 3.20 -15.26
C THR A 365 5.79 4.57 -15.43
N ALA A 366 6.65 4.74 -16.44
CA ALA A 366 7.31 6.02 -16.76
C ALA A 366 6.29 7.11 -17.12
N ALA A 367 5.23 6.77 -17.86
CA ALA A 367 4.14 7.69 -18.19
C ALA A 367 3.45 8.23 -16.91
N SER A 368 3.42 7.46 -15.81
CA SER A 368 2.91 7.95 -14.53
C SER A 368 3.81 9.00 -13.85
N ALA A 369 5.11 9.02 -14.16
CA ALA A 369 6.07 9.97 -13.58
C ALA A 369 6.08 11.33 -14.29
N VAL A 370 5.89 11.37 -15.62
CA VAL A 370 6.05 12.54 -16.48
C VAL A 370 5.16 13.73 -16.09
N PRO A 371 3.84 13.59 -15.85
CA PRO A 371 2.98 14.72 -15.49
C PRO A 371 3.36 15.39 -14.15
N ALA A 372 4.04 14.67 -13.26
CA ALA A 372 4.51 15.22 -12.01
C ALA A 372 5.72 16.16 -12.21
N VAL A 373 6.53 15.90 -13.23
CA VAL A 373 7.69 16.71 -13.60
C VAL A 373 7.27 17.96 -14.38
N VAL A 374 6.32 17.82 -15.32
CA VAL A 374 5.99 18.86 -16.31
C VAL A 374 5.07 19.97 -15.75
N ARG A 375 4.27 19.71 -14.72
CA ARG A 375 3.40 20.74 -14.14
C ARG A 375 4.20 21.78 -13.36
N ARG A 376 4.54 22.90 -14.02
CA ARG A 376 5.02 24.12 -13.38
C ARG A 376 4.01 24.61 -12.33
N PRO A 377 4.44 25.17 -11.18
CA PRO A 377 3.55 25.82 -10.23
C PRO A 377 3.09 27.17 -10.80
N GLY A 378 2.07 27.13 -11.65
CA GLY A 378 1.42 28.32 -12.20
C GLY A 378 -0.01 28.34 -11.77
N GLY A 379 -0.39 29.17 -10.76
CA GLY A 379 -1.78 29.50 -10.54
C GLY A 379 -2.34 29.56 -9.13
N VAL A 380 -1.57 30.03 -8.15
CA VAL A 380 -2.14 30.48 -6.85
C VAL A 380 -1.84 31.99 -6.65
N ARG A 381 -2.02 32.78 -7.71
CA ARG A 381 -1.86 34.25 -7.61
C ARG A 381 -3.10 35.04 -8.03
N ALA A 382 -4.26 34.43 -8.26
CA ALA A 382 -5.43 35.15 -8.77
C ALA A 382 -6.62 35.29 -7.81
N VAL A 383 -6.53 34.86 -6.55
CA VAL A 383 -7.67 35.03 -5.61
C VAL A 383 -7.40 36.08 -4.52
N ARG A 384 -6.18 36.60 -4.38
CA ARG A 384 -5.89 37.70 -3.42
C ARG A 384 -6.02 39.12 -3.99
N ALA A 385 -6.23 39.30 -5.28
CA ALA A 385 -6.36 40.62 -5.90
C ALA A 385 -7.82 41.10 -6.08
N ALA A 386 -8.82 40.26 -5.84
CA ALA A 386 -10.23 40.64 -5.97
C ALA A 386 -10.93 40.98 -4.65
N GLY A 387 -10.25 40.88 -3.51
CA GLY A 387 -10.78 41.19 -2.18
C GLY A 387 -10.38 42.56 -1.61
N GLY A 388 -9.59 43.36 -2.35
CA GLY A 388 -8.97 44.59 -1.85
C GLY A 388 -9.56 45.92 -2.34
N ALA A 389 -10.72 45.94 -2.98
CA ALA A 389 -11.29 47.16 -3.54
C ALA A 389 -12.78 47.33 -3.22
N ARG A 390 -13.12 47.42 -1.94
CA ARG A 390 -14.37 48.08 -1.45
C ARG A 390 -14.30 48.25 0.06
N SER A 391 -13.66 49.34 0.51
CA SER A 391 -14.02 50.09 1.73
C SER A 391 -13.22 51.39 1.80
N SER A 392 -13.62 52.38 1.02
CA SER A 392 -13.26 53.76 1.27
C SER A 392 -14.58 54.54 1.37
N GLY A 393 -14.89 55.04 2.54
CA GLY A 393 -15.96 55.97 2.73
C GLY A 393 -16.69 55.80 4.05
N CYS A 394 -16.11 56.28 5.16
CA CYS A 394 -16.84 56.92 6.23
C CYS A 394 -15.88 57.71 7.10
N THR A 395 -16.09 59.01 7.14
CA THR A 395 -15.41 60.07 7.85
C THR A 395 -15.59 59.99 9.39
N PRO A 396 -14.68 60.54 10.18
CA PRO A 396 -14.73 60.47 11.64
C PRO A 396 -15.54 61.62 12.24
N ALA A 397 -16.32 61.36 13.29
CA ALA A 397 -16.89 62.37 14.18
C ALA A 397 -16.20 62.27 15.53
N THR A 398 -15.79 63.45 16.05
CA THR A 398 -15.03 63.78 17.26
C THR A 398 -15.86 63.75 18.52
N PRO A 399 -15.28 63.98 19.73
CA PRO A 399 -15.63 63.25 20.95
C PRO A 399 -16.45 64.11 21.95
N GLY A 400 -17.18 63.49 22.86
CA GLY A 400 -17.81 64.07 24.00
C GLY A 400 -17.40 63.40 25.31
N ALA A 401 -16.88 64.16 26.22
CA ALA A 401 -16.35 63.77 27.53
C ALA A 401 -17.44 63.48 28.60
N PRO A 402 -17.03 62.91 29.78
CA PRO A 402 -17.89 62.17 30.69
C PRO A 402 -18.55 63.06 31.82
N PRO A 403 -19.42 62.52 32.67
CA PRO A 403 -19.05 62.48 34.08
C PRO A 403 -19.62 61.31 34.91
N GLY A 404 -18.94 61.05 36.01
CA GLY A 404 -19.55 60.67 37.28
C GLY A 404 -19.28 59.25 37.81
N GLN A 405 -18.21 59.09 38.58
CA GLN A 405 -18.15 58.14 39.71
C GLN A 405 -19.11 58.55 40.85
N PRO A 406 -19.57 57.64 41.70
CA PRO A 406 -18.87 57.57 42.97
C PRO A 406 -18.61 56.18 43.57
N SER A 407 -17.52 56.15 44.28
CA SER A 407 -17.00 55.20 45.25
C SER A 407 -18.02 54.54 46.20
N ARG A 408 -17.76 53.30 46.61
CA ARG A 408 -17.76 52.89 48.06
C ARG A 408 -17.09 51.53 48.25
N ARG A 409 -16.09 51.52 49.09
CA ARG A 409 -15.53 50.41 49.87
C ARG A 409 -16.37 50.14 51.12
N PRO A 410 -15.95 49.27 52.07
CA PRO A 410 -15.68 47.80 52.02
C PRO A 410 -16.42 47.11 53.22
N GLY A 411 -16.24 45.80 53.37
CA GLY A 411 -16.68 45.11 54.59
C GLY A 411 -16.53 43.58 54.47
N GLY A 412 -15.50 43.08 55.15
CA GLY A 412 -15.44 41.70 55.56
C GLY A 412 -16.22 41.46 56.88
N PRO A 413 -16.28 40.33 57.55
CA PRO A 413 -15.10 39.50 57.88
C PRO A 413 -15.06 38.17 57.10
#